data_96ef00fb4e119949442649daa3ce3594
#
_entry.id   96ef00fb4e119949442649daa3ce3594
#
_cell.length_a   1.000
_cell.length_b   1.000
_cell.length_c   1.000
_cell.angle_alpha   90.00
_cell.angle_beta   90.00
_cell.angle_gamma   90.00
#
_symmetry.space_group_name_H-M   'P 1'
#
loop_
_entity.id
_entity.type
_entity.pdbx_description
1 polymer ?
#
loop_
_entity_poly.entity_id
_entity_poly.type
_entity_poly.pdbx_seq_one_letter_code
_entity_poly.pdbx_strand_id
1 'polypeptide(L)'
;MKDKFVGEVVEVLDDGSAVLQLPDELCEQMNWYEGTRLDISEKDGAIILRKIETDFYKDVDTFIDACDQKTSSENVYLYRNLINEEFWEFQDGIKKNDDIEQLDACMDMIWVILGYCKMKGWDVYGAWDEVARSNLSKIDIQTGKVIKNEAGKVMKPEGWQPPQLDKFIKKD
;
A
#
# COMPACT_ATOMS: atom_id res chain seq x y z
N MET A 1 -8.64 -3.77 32.08
CA MET A 1 -9.29 -5.07 31.83
C MET A 1 -9.17 -5.31 30.34
N LYS A 2 -8.74 -6.49 29.87
CA LYS A 2 -8.85 -6.79 28.43
C LYS A 2 -10.33 -7.07 28.17
N ASP A 3 -10.93 -6.34 27.24
CA ASP A 3 -12.30 -6.56 26.84
C ASP A 3 -12.43 -7.99 26.31
N LYS A 4 -13.51 -8.67 26.72
CA LYS A 4 -13.79 -10.05 26.32
C LYS A 4 -14.92 -10.01 25.31
N PHE A 5 -14.63 -10.38 24.08
CA PHE A 5 -15.61 -10.52 23.01
C PHE A 5 -16.01 -11.99 22.85
N VAL A 6 -17.21 -12.23 22.36
CA VAL A 6 -17.72 -13.56 22.03
C VAL A 6 -18.15 -13.56 20.57
N GLY A 7 -17.49 -14.40 19.76
CA GLY A 7 -17.90 -14.68 18.39
C GLY A 7 -18.73 -15.96 18.32
N GLU A 8 -19.52 -16.11 17.28
CA GLU A 8 -20.39 -17.27 17.04
C GLU A 8 -20.12 -17.89 15.66
N VAL A 9 -20.05 -19.21 15.60
CA VAL A 9 -20.08 -19.92 14.32
C VAL A 9 -21.54 -19.98 13.87
N VAL A 10 -21.89 -19.20 12.85
CA VAL A 10 -23.27 -19.05 12.39
C VAL A 10 -23.64 -20.02 11.27
N GLU A 11 -22.64 -20.58 10.58
CA GLU A 11 -22.85 -21.54 9.49
C GLU A 11 -21.63 -22.45 9.35
N VAL A 12 -21.89 -23.70 8.98
CA VAL A 12 -20.87 -24.67 8.57
C VAL A 12 -21.25 -25.16 7.20
N LEU A 13 -20.36 -24.98 6.23
CA LEU A 13 -20.57 -25.33 4.82
C LEU A 13 -20.25 -26.81 4.54
N ASP A 14 -20.75 -27.33 3.42
CA ASP A 14 -20.57 -28.75 3.03
C ASP A 14 -19.10 -29.13 2.78
N ASP A 15 -18.24 -28.15 2.47
CA ASP A 15 -16.81 -28.34 2.29
C ASP A 15 -15.99 -28.34 3.60
N GLY A 16 -16.69 -28.18 4.74
CA GLY A 16 -16.11 -28.17 6.08
C GLY A 16 -15.63 -26.77 6.51
N SER A 17 -15.77 -25.75 5.69
CA SER A 17 -15.54 -24.37 6.12
C SER A 17 -16.66 -23.86 7.03
N ALA A 18 -16.40 -22.81 7.81
CA ALA A 18 -17.37 -22.24 8.73
C ALA A 18 -17.38 -20.72 8.65
N VAL A 19 -18.56 -20.14 8.81
CA VAL A 19 -18.74 -18.69 8.93
C VAL A 19 -18.72 -18.31 10.41
N LEU A 20 -17.74 -17.51 10.79
CA LEU A 20 -17.60 -16.97 12.15
C LEU A 20 -18.07 -15.51 12.15
N GLN A 21 -19.12 -15.23 12.92
CA GLN A 21 -19.54 -13.86 13.16
C GLN A 21 -18.70 -13.25 14.29
N LEU A 22 -18.03 -12.15 13.97
CA LEU A 22 -17.28 -11.36 14.96
C LEU A 22 -18.15 -10.20 15.44
N PRO A 23 -18.07 -9.83 16.74
CA PRO A 23 -18.81 -8.67 17.27
C PRO A 23 -18.37 -7.36 16.59
N ASP A 24 -19.34 -6.48 16.31
CA ASP A 24 -19.10 -5.19 15.66
C ASP A 24 -18.08 -4.35 16.44
N GLU A 25 -18.19 -4.31 17.78
CA GLU A 25 -17.27 -3.59 18.67
C GLU A 25 -15.82 -4.09 18.54
N LEU A 26 -15.62 -5.40 18.33
CA LEU A 26 -14.29 -5.96 18.07
C LEU A 26 -13.78 -5.52 16.69
N CYS A 27 -14.64 -5.58 15.68
CA CYS A 27 -14.29 -5.16 14.33
C CYS A 27 -13.91 -3.67 14.28
N GLU A 28 -14.66 -2.81 14.97
CA GLU A 28 -14.34 -1.39 15.12
C GLU A 28 -13.01 -1.16 15.83
N GLN A 29 -12.76 -1.82 16.97
CA GLN A 29 -11.49 -1.67 17.70
C GLN A 29 -10.27 -2.15 16.90
N MET A 30 -10.46 -3.20 16.11
CA MET A 30 -9.38 -3.75 15.27
C MET A 30 -9.27 -3.11 13.89
N ASN A 31 -10.17 -2.17 13.55
CA ASN A 31 -10.25 -1.56 12.23
C ASN A 31 -10.45 -2.62 11.11
N TRP A 32 -11.35 -3.60 11.38
CA TRP A 32 -11.74 -4.63 10.43
C TRP A 32 -13.10 -4.30 9.82
N TYR A 33 -13.23 -4.47 8.51
CA TYR A 33 -14.44 -4.22 7.73
C TYR A 33 -14.61 -5.31 6.68
N GLU A 34 -15.72 -5.32 6.01
CA GLU A 34 -15.96 -6.27 4.92
C GLU A 34 -14.82 -6.23 3.89
N GLY A 35 -14.29 -7.40 3.54
CA GLY A 35 -13.10 -7.52 2.69
C GLY A 35 -11.76 -7.49 3.44
N THR A 36 -11.71 -7.21 4.75
CA THR A 36 -10.48 -7.33 5.53
C THR A 36 -9.97 -8.77 5.49
N ARG A 37 -8.74 -8.96 5.00
CA ARG A 37 -8.10 -10.29 4.95
C ARG A 37 -7.43 -10.58 6.29
N LEU A 38 -7.73 -11.76 6.85
CA LEU A 38 -7.19 -12.21 8.12
C LEU A 38 -6.35 -13.47 7.92
N ASP A 39 -5.19 -13.52 8.55
CA ASP A 39 -4.42 -14.74 8.76
C ASP A 39 -4.94 -15.46 10.00
N ILE A 40 -5.13 -16.75 9.90
CA ILE A 40 -5.63 -17.61 10.96
C ILE A 40 -4.53 -18.61 11.32
N SER A 41 -4.10 -18.57 12.57
CA SER A 41 -3.10 -19.50 13.09
C SER A 41 -3.54 -20.09 14.44
N GLU A 42 -3.07 -21.30 14.75
CA GLU A 42 -3.27 -21.94 16.07
C GLU A 42 -1.97 -21.81 16.86
N LYS A 43 -2.10 -21.41 18.11
CA LYS A 43 -0.98 -21.40 19.06
C LYS A 43 -1.50 -21.69 20.47
N ASP A 44 -0.91 -22.69 21.11
CA ASP A 44 -1.20 -23.09 22.50
C ASP A 44 -2.71 -23.36 22.76
N GLY A 45 -3.41 -23.95 21.78
CA GLY A 45 -4.84 -24.25 21.83
C GLY A 45 -5.76 -23.03 21.63
N ALA A 46 -5.21 -21.90 21.19
CA ALA A 46 -5.96 -20.69 20.84
C ALA A 46 -5.89 -20.43 19.35
N ILE A 47 -7.00 -19.96 18.76
CA ILE A 47 -7.03 -19.44 17.41
C ILE A 47 -6.65 -17.96 17.46
N ILE A 48 -5.67 -17.58 16.65
CA ILE A 48 -5.18 -16.22 16.52
C ILE A 48 -5.59 -15.70 15.16
N LEU A 49 -6.33 -14.59 15.14
CA LEU A 49 -6.66 -13.85 13.93
C LEU A 49 -5.75 -12.61 13.86
N ARG A 50 -5.14 -12.38 12.71
CA ARG A 50 -4.31 -11.21 12.48
C ARG A 50 -4.68 -10.60 11.13
N LYS A 51 -4.82 -9.27 11.08
CA LYS A 51 -4.96 -8.57 9.81
C LYS A 51 -3.71 -8.79 8.96
N ILE A 52 -3.93 -9.24 7.73
CA ILE A 52 -2.84 -9.28 6.74
C ILE A 52 -2.57 -7.84 6.34
N GLU A 53 -1.35 -7.38 6.58
CA GLU A 53 -0.93 -6.06 6.13
C GLU A 53 -1.01 -5.97 4.61
N THR A 54 -1.55 -4.86 4.12
CA THR A 54 -1.66 -4.62 2.68
C THR A 54 -0.27 -4.42 2.09
N ASP A 55 0.07 -5.24 1.13
CA ASP A 55 1.30 -5.12 0.34
C ASP A 55 0.91 -4.72 -1.09
N PHE A 56 0.87 -3.42 -1.32
CA PHE A 56 0.44 -2.84 -2.59
C PHE A 56 1.23 -3.37 -3.78
N TYR A 57 2.54 -3.53 -3.63
CA TYR A 57 3.36 -4.03 -4.72
C TYR A 57 3.08 -5.50 -5.03
N LYS A 58 2.89 -6.33 -4.00
CA LYS A 58 2.54 -7.73 -4.16
C LYS A 58 1.17 -7.92 -4.83
N ASP A 59 0.20 -7.08 -4.50
CA ASP A 59 -1.13 -7.13 -5.13
C ASP A 59 -1.02 -6.81 -6.62
N VAL A 60 -0.29 -5.75 -7.00
CA VAL A 60 -0.01 -5.39 -8.40
C VAL A 60 0.78 -6.48 -9.11
N ASP A 61 1.80 -7.04 -8.46
CA ASP A 61 2.63 -8.13 -8.99
C ASP A 61 1.78 -9.36 -9.33
N THR A 62 0.90 -9.75 -8.41
CA THR A 62 -0.03 -10.87 -8.58
C THR A 62 -0.99 -10.63 -9.75
N PHE A 63 -1.53 -9.43 -9.87
CA PHE A 63 -2.44 -9.08 -10.96
C PHE A 63 -1.74 -9.11 -12.34
N ILE A 64 -0.55 -8.54 -12.42
CA ILE A 64 0.25 -8.52 -13.66
C ILE A 64 0.60 -9.94 -14.11
N ASP A 65 0.95 -10.83 -13.16
CA ASP A 65 1.22 -12.23 -13.45
C ASP A 65 -0.05 -12.97 -13.95
N ALA A 66 -1.22 -12.67 -13.37
CA ALA A 66 -2.49 -13.20 -13.83
C ALA A 66 -2.89 -12.69 -15.23
N CYS A 67 -2.38 -11.55 -15.65
CA CYS A 67 -2.55 -11.02 -17.02
C CYS A 67 -1.53 -11.57 -18.02
N ASP A 68 -0.63 -12.48 -17.63
CA ASP A 68 0.49 -12.97 -18.46
C ASP A 68 1.39 -11.85 -19.01
N GLN A 69 1.42 -10.70 -18.38
CA GLN A 69 2.22 -9.56 -18.82
C GLN A 69 3.69 -9.77 -18.44
N LYS A 70 4.54 -9.78 -19.47
CA LYS A 70 6.00 -9.92 -19.29
C LYS A 70 6.69 -8.57 -19.40
N THR A 71 7.86 -8.47 -18.78
CA THR A 71 8.75 -7.32 -18.98
C THR A 71 9.09 -7.15 -20.45
N SER A 72 8.64 -6.07 -21.05
CA SER A 72 8.90 -5.70 -22.45
C SER A 72 8.81 -4.18 -22.64
N SER A 73 9.39 -3.68 -23.74
CA SER A 73 9.27 -2.26 -24.10
C SER A 73 7.84 -1.83 -24.34
N GLU A 74 7.01 -2.71 -24.91
CA GLU A 74 5.58 -2.47 -25.13
C GLU A 74 4.84 -2.28 -23.80
N ASN A 75 5.08 -3.14 -22.84
CA ASN A 75 4.43 -3.05 -21.52
C ASN A 75 4.95 -1.86 -20.70
N VAL A 76 6.23 -1.51 -20.81
CA VAL A 76 6.76 -0.26 -20.22
C VAL A 76 6.05 0.96 -20.83
N TYR A 77 5.83 0.96 -22.16
CA TYR A 77 5.10 2.02 -22.83
C TYR A 77 3.62 2.06 -22.41
N LEU A 78 2.97 0.90 -22.29
CA LEU A 78 1.60 0.79 -21.81
C LEU A 78 1.44 1.43 -20.44
N TYR A 79 2.22 0.98 -19.44
CA TYR A 79 2.12 1.52 -18.09
C TYR A 79 2.44 3.01 -17.99
N ARG A 80 3.36 3.51 -18.82
CA ARG A 80 3.60 4.95 -18.92
C ARG A 80 2.36 5.72 -19.39
N ASN A 81 1.61 5.16 -20.33
CA ASN A 81 0.38 5.79 -20.82
C ASN A 81 -0.73 5.73 -19.78
N LEU A 82 -0.90 4.60 -19.09
CA LEU A 82 -1.84 4.48 -17.97
C LEU A 82 -1.56 5.50 -16.85
N ILE A 83 -0.29 5.73 -16.47
CA ILE A 83 0.06 6.80 -15.50
C ILE A 83 -0.45 8.17 -15.97
N ASN A 84 -0.36 8.48 -17.27
CA ASN A 84 -0.87 9.74 -17.79
C ASN A 84 -2.41 9.78 -17.79
N GLU A 85 -3.08 8.67 -18.06
CA GLU A 85 -4.53 8.53 -18.03
C GLU A 85 -5.06 8.81 -16.62
N GLU A 86 -4.56 8.11 -15.60
CA GLU A 86 -4.95 8.32 -14.20
C GLU A 86 -4.64 9.74 -13.70
N PHE A 87 -3.53 10.33 -14.17
CA PHE A 87 -3.24 11.72 -13.84
C PHE A 87 -4.30 12.68 -14.39
N TRP A 88 -4.80 12.45 -15.60
CA TRP A 88 -5.84 13.29 -16.19
C TRP A 88 -7.21 13.06 -15.51
N GLU A 89 -7.52 11.82 -15.12
CA GLU A 89 -8.73 11.52 -14.34
C GLU A 89 -8.70 12.22 -12.99
N PHE A 90 -7.56 12.20 -12.30
CA PHE A 90 -7.35 12.98 -11.08
C PHE A 90 -7.62 14.48 -11.30
N GLN A 91 -7.10 15.08 -12.40
CA GLN A 91 -7.34 16.48 -12.71
C GLN A 91 -8.82 16.78 -13.01
N ASP A 92 -9.51 15.84 -13.63
CA ASP A 92 -10.95 15.96 -13.91
C ASP A 92 -11.79 15.84 -12.63
N GLY A 93 -11.46 14.93 -11.72
CA GLY A 93 -12.07 14.83 -10.40
C GLY A 93 -11.93 16.14 -9.60
N ILE A 94 -10.76 16.79 -9.67
CA ILE A 94 -10.56 18.13 -9.06
C ILE A 94 -11.52 19.17 -9.69
N LYS A 95 -11.61 19.24 -11.02
CA LYS A 95 -12.48 20.19 -11.72
C LYS A 95 -13.96 20.00 -11.39
N LYS A 96 -14.37 18.73 -11.22
CA LYS A 96 -15.75 18.36 -10.87
C LYS A 96 -16.05 18.51 -9.37
N ASN A 97 -15.02 18.71 -8.55
CA ASN A 97 -15.07 18.66 -7.09
C ASN A 97 -15.66 17.32 -6.59
N ASP A 98 -15.24 16.22 -7.23
CA ASP A 98 -15.65 14.86 -6.92
C ASP A 98 -14.54 14.13 -6.15
N ASP A 99 -14.72 13.98 -4.84
CA ASP A 99 -13.73 13.38 -3.95
C ASP A 99 -13.59 11.87 -4.20
N ILE A 100 -14.64 11.20 -4.68
CA ILE A 100 -14.60 9.77 -4.98
C ILE A 100 -13.73 9.54 -6.22
N GLU A 101 -13.98 10.28 -7.31
CA GLU A 101 -13.19 10.22 -8.54
C GLU A 101 -11.72 10.60 -8.28
N GLN A 102 -11.46 11.59 -7.42
CA GLN A 102 -10.09 11.94 -7.02
C GLN A 102 -9.39 10.82 -6.26
N LEU A 103 -10.09 10.15 -5.34
CA LEU A 103 -9.51 9.04 -4.57
C LEU A 103 -9.25 7.82 -5.45
N ASP A 104 -10.17 7.48 -6.34
CA ASP A 104 -10.05 6.39 -7.31
C ASP A 104 -8.81 6.59 -8.17
N ALA A 105 -8.71 7.72 -8.86
CA ALA A 105 -7.55 8.08 -9.67
C ALA A 105 -6.23 8.10 -8.87
N CYS A 106 -6.24 8.50 -7.60
CA CYS A 106 -5.05 8.42 -6.75
C CYS A 106 -4.61 6.98 -6.50
N MET A 107 -5.55 6.07 -6.25
CA MET A 107 -5.26 4.65 -6.02
C MET A 107 -4.79 3.98 -7.31
N ASP A 108 -5.44 4.26 -8.43
CA ASP A 108 -5.06 3.74 -9.74
C ASP A 108 -3.71 4.29 -10.21
N MET A 109 -3.38 5.55 -9.94
CA MET A 109 -2.02 6.07 -10.15
C MET A 109 -0.97 5.26 -9.38
N ILE A 110 -1.22 4.94 -8.10
CA ILE A 110 -0.28 4.11 -7.32
C ILE A 110 -0.15 2.73 -7.96
N TRP A 111 -1.26 2.12 -8.36
CA TRP A 111 -1.30 0.82 -9.00
C TRP A 111 -0.47 0.77 -10.29
N VAL A 112 -0.72 1.70 -11.21
CA VAL A 112 -0.02 1.73 -12.50
C VAL A 112 1.44 2.16 -12.39
N ILE A 113 1.80 3.00 -11.39
CA ILE A 113 3.19 3.34 -11.09
C ILE A 113 3.96 2.10 -10.61
N LEU A 114 3.38 1.30 -9.73
CA LEU A 114 3.97 0.04 -9.27
C LEU A 114 4.11 -0.95 -10.43
N GLY A 115 3.10 -1.04 -11.30
CA GLY A 115 3.16 -1.82 -12.54
C GLY A 115 4.28 -1.38 -13.46
N TYR A 116 4.47 -0.08 -13.65
CA TYR A 116 5.61 0.47 -14.40
C TYR A 116 6.96 0.02 -13.81
N CYS A 117 7.09 0.11 -12.48
CA CYS A 117 8.30 -0.31 -11.80
C CYS A 117 8.60 -1.81 -12.01
N LYS A 118 7.56 -2.68 -11.96
CA LYS A 118 7.67 -4.10 -12.28
C LYS A 118 8.13 -4.30 -13.72
N MET A 119 7.53 -3.60 -14.69
CA MET A 119 7.93 -3.70 -16.11
C MET A 119 9.36 -3.23 -16.34
N LYS A 120 9.88 -2.33 -15.52
CA LYS A 120 11.28 -1.90 -15.54
C LYS A 120 12.21 -2.86 -14.80
N GLY A 121 11.67 -3.84 -14.07
CA GLY A 121 12.44 -4.78 -13.26
C GLY A 121 13.16 -4.11 -12.08
N TRP A 122 12.64 -3.00 -11.56
CA TRP A 122 13.22 -2.27 -10.44
C TRP A 122 12.88 -2.93 -9.11
N ASP A 123 13.80 -2.87 -8.14
CA ASP A 123 13.54 -3.28 -6.76
C ASP A 123 12.77 -2.18 -6.03
N VAL A 124 11.43 -2.33 -6.02
CA VAL A 124 10.51 -1.35 -5.44
C VAL A 124 10.66 -1.28 -3.92
N TYR A 125 10.82 -2.43 -3.24
CA TYR A 125 10.94 -2.45 -1.78
C TYR A 125 12.21 -1.74 -1.31
N GLY A 126 13.36 -2.12 -1.88
CA GLY A 126 14.62 -1.47 -1.53
C GLY A 126 14.64 0.01 -1.89
N ALA A 127 14.06 0.39 -3.04
CA ALA A 127 13.94 1.79 -3.43
C ALA A 127 13.04 2.59 -2.48
N TRP A 128 11.92 2.00 -2.04
CA TRP A 128 11.03 2.60 -1.06
C TRP A 128 11.72 2.84 0.28
N ASP A 129 12.41 1.82 0.81
CA ASP A 129 13.15 1.93 2.07
C ASP A 129 14.19 3.06 2.03
N GLU A 130 14.90 3.17 0.91
CA GLU A 130 15.90 4.22 0.73
C GLU A 130 15.28 5.62 0.62
N VAL A 131 14.15 5.77 -0.09
CA VAL A 131 13.41 7.03 -0.15
C VAL A 131 12.82 7.38 1.22
N ALA A 132 12.25 6.40 1.92
CA ALA A 132 11.73 6.58 3.27
C ALA A 132 12.85 7.01 4.23
N ARG A 133 13.99 6.33 4.23
CA ARG A 133 15.18 6.72 5.01
C ARG A 133 15.55 8.19 4.76
N SER A 134 15.65 8.58 3.49
CA SER A 134 16.03 9.95 3.11
C SER A 134 14.98 10.98 3.52
N ASN A 135 13.69 10.65 3.45
CA ASN A 135 12.63 11.57 3.84
C ASN A 135 12.48 11.66 5.37
N LEU A 136 12.49 10.53 6.07
CA LEU A 136 12.33 10.46 7.51
C LEU A 136 13.54 11.07 8.25
N SER A 137 14.74 11.05 7.66
CA SER A 137 15.93 11.71 8.23
C SER A 137 15.83 13.25 8.28
N LYS A 138 14.78 13.84 7.70
CA LYS A 138 14.47 15.27 7.85
C LYS A 138 13.70 15.59 9.14
N ILE A 139 13.25 14.57 9.85
CA ILE A 139 12.56 14.72 11.14
C ILE A 139 13.61 14.93 12.21
N ASP A 140 13.52 16.06 12.91
CA ASP A 140 14.38 16.36 14.06
C ASP A 140 14.08 15.39 15.22
N ILE A 141 15.10 14.71 15.71
CA ILE A 141 14.95 13.63 16.69
C ILE A 141 14.48 14.11 18.07
N GLN A 142 14.75 15.39 18.41
CA GLN A 142 14.38 15.96 19.71
C GLN A 142 12.93 16.43 19.73
N THR A 143 12.48 17.01 18.62
CA THR A 143 11.15 17.62 18.52
C THR A 143 10.13 16.70 17.84
N GLY A 144 10.57 15.67 17.15
CA GLY A 144 9.71 14.80 16.30
C GLY A 144 9.09 15.55 15.12
N LYS A 145 9.62 16.72 14.74
CA LYS A 145 9.06 17.58 13.68
C LYS A 145 10.10 17.90 12.61
N VAL A 146 9.61 18.24 11.42
CA VAL A 146 10.45 18.78 10.35
C VAL A 146 10.59 20.31 10.50
N ILE A 147 11.77 20.84 10.18
CA ILE A 147 11.99 22.28 10.07
C ILE A 147 11.49 22.75 8.71
N LYS A 148 10.71 23.83 8.68
CA LYS A 148 10.20 24.45 7.44
C LYS A 148 10.72 25.87 7.32
N ASN A 149 10.92 26.34 6.09
CA ASN A 149 11.18 27.76 5.83
C ASN A 149 9.86 28.58 5.85
N GLU A 150 9.97 29.89 5.65
CA GLU A 150 8.84 30.82 5.63
C GLU A 150 7.76 30.47 4.59
N ALA A 151 8.15 29.84 3.48
CA ALA A 151 7.23 29.36 2.44
C ALA A 151 6.63 27.96 2.75
N GLY A 152 6.87 27.39 3.95
CA GLY A 152 6.36 26.07 4.34
C GLY A 152 7.14 24.88 3.77
N LYS A 153 8.23 25.12 3.03
CA LYS A 153 9.06 24.04 2.45
C LYS A 153 9.93 23.40 3.52
N VAL A 154 9.92 22.05 3.55
CA VAL A 154 10.77 21.27 4.45
C VAL A 154 12.24 21.51 4.15
N MET A 155 12.99 21.90 5.18
CA MET A 155 14.43 22.12 5.11
C MET A 155 15.18 20.81 5.31
N LYS A 156 16.31 20.69 4.63
CA LYS A 156 17.23 19.57 4.80
C LYS A 156 18.16 19.85 5.98
N PRO A 157 18.25 18.95 6.99
CA PRO A 157 19.18 19.13 8.07
C PRO A 157 20.64 19.02 7.60
N GLU A 158 21.57 19.47 8.43
CA GLU A 158 22.99 19.28 8.18
C GLU A 158 23.31 17.79 8.02
N GLY A 159 24.12 17.47 7.04
CA GLY A 159 24.50 16.07 6.74
C GLY A 159 23.41 15.22 6.05
N TRP A 160 22.26 15.81 5.71
CA TRP A 160 21.22 15.08 4.98
C TRP A 160 21.75 14.51 3.66
N GLN A 161 21.41 13.24 3.41
CA GLN A 161 21.78 12.55 2.18
C GLN A 161 20.55 12.26 1.32
N PRO A 162 20.60 12.54 0.01
CA PRO A 162 19.54 12.15 -0.93
C PRO A 162 19.44 10.63 -1.03
N PRO A 163 18.30 10.09 -1.50
CA PRO A 163 18.17 8.67 -1.75
C PRO A 163 19.12 8.22 -2.87
N GLN A 164 19.80 7.10 -2.66
CA GLN A 164 20.73 6.49 -3.62
C GLN A 164 20.01 5.34 -4.34
N LEU A 165 19.37 5.66 -5.45
CA LEU A 165 18.47 4.73 -6.16
C LEU A 165 19.13 3.89 -7.25
N ASP A 166 20.36 4.18 -7.60
CA ASP A 166 21.12 3.48 -8.66
C ASP A 166 21.31 1.99 -8.41
N LYS A 167 21.36 1.56 -7.14
CA LYS A 167 21.49 0.17 -6.72
C LYS A 167 20.22 -0.67 -6.87
N PHE A 168 19.05 -0.03 -7.04
CA PHE A 168 17.75 -0.68 -7.18
C PHE A 168 17.28 -0.76 -8.64
N ILE A 169 18.08 -0.28 -9.55
CA ILE A 169 17.84 -0.32 -10.99
C ILE A 169 18.68 -1.47 -11.56
N LYS A 170 18.03 -2.44 -12.22
CA LYS A 170 18.79 -3.44 -12.99
C LYS A 170 19.60 -2.71 -14.06
N LYS A 171 20.90 -2.84 -13.99
CA LYS A 171 21.79 -2.45 -15.10
C LYS A 171 21.75 -3.57 -16.12
N ASP A 172 21.33 -3.26 -17.35
CA ASP A 172 21.44 -4.15 -18.51
C ASP A 172 22.91 -4.54 -18.77
#